data_a55e24d1bb491e22480ac1ceeea9e4db
#
_entry.id   a55e24d1bb491e22480ac1ceeea9e4db
#
_cell.length_a   1.000
_cell.length_b   1.000
_cell.length_c   1.000
_cell.angle_alpha   90.00
_cell.angle_beta   90.00
_cell.angle_gamma   90.00
#
_symmetry.space_group_name_H-M   'P 1'
#
loop_
_entity.id
_entity.type
_entity.pdbx_description
1 polymer ?
#
loop_
_entity_poly.entity_id
_entity_poly.type
_entity_poly.pdbx_seq_one_letter_code
_entity_poly.pdbx_strand_id
1 'polypeptide(L)'
;DATLTVTNGESQNLSGSYDTHDEHSGDISANDTDADASSTSTITAIRTGSSEGSGTAGTLGSALTGTYGQLTLNANGSYTYVANQSAADALDVGDSVWDYFNYTVSDGTDTDTGRIYIKVLGANDTPVAQNDEGLIAEGSTLSVSNGANANVSGSYDATGEHTGDVMDTSSSSHSDSDADASASLSITGIRTGQESGSGTSGSVGSSLTGTYGALTINANGSYSYAANSSISGLGSGDEVIDYFTYTVSDGSATDTAQLKITVIGVGNTAPVARNDVGVIEEDSTLSVSDGANANETGGSYNATGEHSGD
;
A
#
# COMPACT_ATOMS: atom_id res chain seq x y z
N ASP A 1 -10.05 5.79 -14.06
CA ASP A 1 -11.44 6.02 -14.56
C ASP A 1 -11.46 7.08 -15.67
N ALA A 2 -11.52 6.64 -16.91
CA ALA A 2 -11.68 7.55 -18.05
C ALA A 2 -13.18 7.83 -18.31
N THR A 3 -13.47 9.05 -18.75
CA THR A 3 -14.85 9.46 -19.10
C THR A 3 -14.93 9.87 -20.55
N LEU A 4 -15.80 9.21 -21.30
CA LEU A 4 -16.21 9.57 -22.65
C LEU A 4 -17.54 10.34 -22.58
N THR A 5 -17.57 11.57 -23.11
CA THR A 5 -18.79 12.37 -23.21
C THR A 5 -19.08 12.72 -24.68
N VAL A 6 -20.27 12.42 -25.13
CA VAL A 6 -20.75 12.77 -26.47
C VAL A 6 -21.99 13.65 -26.33
N THR A 7 -21.92 14.86 -26.87
CA THR A 7 -23.01 15.84 -26.81
C THR A 7 -23.89 15.76 -28.04
N ASN A 8 -25.17 16.15 -27.88
CA ASN A 8 -26.13 16.10 -28.97
C ASN A 8 -25.71 17.04 -30.12
N GLY A 9 -25.70 16.49 -31.34
CA GLY A 9 -25.41 17.24 -32.58
C GLY A 9 -23.92 17.53 -32.82
N GLU A 10 -23.03 17.06 -31.97
CA GLU A 10 -21.58 17.19 -32.19
C GLU A 10 -20.94 15.85 -32.58
N SER A 11 -20.15 15.89 -33.63
CA SER A 11 -19.23 14.80 -33.91
C SER A 11 -18.04 14.94 -32.94
N GLN A 12 -18.05 14.12 -31.89
CA GLN A 12 -16.92 13.86 -31.00
C GLN A 12 -16.43 15.00 -30.10
N ASN A 13 -16.61 14.86 -28.79
CA ASN A 13 -15.79 15.49 -27.79
C ASN A 13 -15.35 14.44 -26.79
N LEU A 14 -14.12 13.99 -26.92
CA LEU A 14 -13.45 13.21 -25.90
C LEU A 14 -12.87 14.14 -24.84
N SER A 15 -13.37 14.03 -23.63
CA SER A 15 -12.67 14.55 -22.45
C SER A 15 -11.94 13.39 -21.78
N GLY A 16 -10.71 13.17 -22.15
CA GLY A 16 -9.82 12.15 -21.62
C GLY A 16 -8.50 12.12 -22.37
N SER A 17 -7.49 11.45 -21.85
CA SER A 17 -6.15 11.41 -22.41
C SER A 17 -6.00 10.53 -23.65
N TYR A 18 -7.06 9.94 -24.14
CA TYR A 18 -7.02 9.03 -25.28
C TYR A 18 -8.02 9.46 -26.35
N ASP A 19 -7.51 9.99 -27.45
CA ASP A 19 -8.25 10.35 -28.64
C ASP A 19 -7.76 9.49 -29.81
N THR A 20 -8.55 8.49 -30.20
CA THR A 20 -8.36 7.81 -31.47
C THR A 20 -9.44 8.30 -32.43
N HIS A 21 -9.08 9.18 -33.30
CA HIS A 21 -9.93 9.94 -34.24
C HIS A 21 -10.89 9.11 -35.09
N ASP A 22 -10.72 7.81 -35.22
CA ASP A 22 -11.43 6.98 -36.15
C ASP A 22 -12.49 6.04 -35.53
N GLU A 23 -12.69 6.08 -34.20
CA GLU A 23 -13.52 5.08 -33.53
C GLU A 23 -14.80 5.66 -32.88
N HIS A 24 -15.13 6.92 -33.14
CA HIS A 24 -16.32 7.56 -32.57
C HIS A 24 -17.31 7.96 -33.66
N SER A 25 -18.57 7.61 -33.47
CA SER A 25 -19.63 7.94 -34.44
C SER A 25 -20.46 9.17 -34.03
N GLY A 26 -20.04 9.93 -33.04
CA GLY A 26 -20.83 11.07 -32.51
C GLY A 26 -21.97 10.64 -31.58
N ASP A 27 -22.98 11.49 -31.42
CA ASP A 27 -24.17 11.10 -30.67
C ASP A 27 -24.94 9.98 -31.42
N ILE A 28 -25.77 9.26 -30.67
CA ILE A 28 -26.45 8.07 -31.21
C ILE A 28 -27.44 8.44 -32.32
N SER A 29 -28.06 9.61 -32.21
CA SER A 29 -29.05 10.06 -33.17
C SER A 29 -28.43 10.60 -34.50
N ALA A 30 -27.11 10.85 -34.50
CA ALA A 30 -26.46 11.44 -35.69
C ALA A 30 -26.43 10.52 -36.93
N ASN A 31 -26.48 9.20 -36.70
CA ASN A 31 -26.50 8.19 -37.80
C ASN A 31 -27.84 7.45 -37.93
N ASP A 32 -28.80 7.74 -37.07
CA ASP A 32 -30.15 7.21 -37.21
C ASP A 32 -30.93 8.03 -38.27
N THR A 33 -31.69 7.35 -39.11
CA THR A 33 -32.43 7.99 -40.20
C THR A 33 -33.87 7.55 -40.22
N ASP A 34 -34.75 8.47 -40.65
CA ASP A 34 -36.14 8.22 -40.93
C ASP A 34 -36.46 8.63 -42.39
N ALA A 35 -37.27 7.84 -43.05
CA ALA A 35 -37.68 8.13 -44.42
C ALA A 35 -38.73 9.24 -44.50
N ASP A 36 -39.43 9.52 -43.42
CA ASP A 36 -40.48 10.53 -43.37
C ASP A 36 -39.90 11.91 -43.07
N ALA A 37 -40.02 12.82 -43.99
CA ALA A 37 -39.33 14.12 -44.00
C ALA A 37 -39.66 15.08 -42.83
N SER A 38 -40.62 14.75 -41.97
CA SER A 38 -41.07 15.56 -40.82
C SER A 38 -41.01 14.81 -39.48
N SER A 39 -40.49 13.58 -39.46
CA SER A 39 -40.39 12.80 -38.25
C SER A 39 -39.26 13.34 -37.35
N THR A 40 -39.47 13.30 -36.05
CA THR A 40 -38.44 13.56 -35.05
C THR A 40 -38.22 12.29 -34.23
N SER A 41 -37.07 11.69 -34.43
CA SER A 41 -36.68 10.50 -33.67
C SER A 41 -36.17 10.86 -32.26
N THR A 42 -36.57 10.07 -31.29
CA THR A 42 -36.09 10.17 -29.90
C THR A 42 -35.72 8.82 -29.36
N ILE A 43 -34.70 8.79 -28.50
CA ILE A 43 -34.34 7.57 -27.77
C ILE A 43 -35.37 7.33 -26.68
N THR A 44 -35.91 6.13 -26.61
CA THR A 44 -37.00 5.77 -25.68
C THR A 44 -36.60 4.69 -24.68
N ALA A 45 -35.58 3.90 -24.95
CA ALA A 45 -35.09 2.86 -24.04
C ALA A 45 -33.59 2.61 -24.19
N ILE A 46 -33.00 2.07 -23.13
CA ILE A 46 -31.62 1.59 -23.10
C ILE A 46 -31.54 0.26 -22.36
N ARG A 47 -30.64 -0.63 -22.80
CA ARG A 47 -30.35 -1.92 -22.16
C ARG A 47 -28.87 -2.25 -22.26
N THR A 48 -28.38 -3.12 -21.35
CA THR A 48 -27.04 -3.72 -21.48
C THR A 48 -27.02 -4.82 -22.51
N GLY A 49 -25.84 -5.12 -23.07
CA GLY A 49 -25.58 -6.28 -23.89
C GLY A 49 -25.64 -6.02 -25.39
N SER A 50 -25.13 -6.99 -26.16
CA SER A 50 -24.92 -6.92 -27.61
C SER A 50 -26.12 -7.40 -28.44
N SER A 51 -27.17 -7.94 -27.81
CA SER A 51 -28.37 -8.41 -28.50
C SER A 51 -29.48 -7.37 -28.37
N GLU A 52 -29.94 -6.87 -29.51
CA GLU A 52 -31.00 -5.85 -29.58
C GLU A 52 -32.28 -6.27 -28.85
N GLY A 53 -32.84 -5.36 -28.09
CA GLY A 53 -34.06 -5.56 -27.31
C GLY A 53 -33.90 -6.49 -26.07
N SER A 54 -32.73 -7.05 -25.85
CA SER A 54 -32.43 -7.92 -24.71
C SER A 54 -31.46 -7.28 -23.70
N GLY A 55 -31.25 -7.95 -22.57
CA GLY A 55 -30.37 -7.47 -21.50
C GLY A 55 -31.11 -6.72 -20.39
N THR A 56 -30.36 -6.21 -19.42
CA THR A 56 -30.92 -5.45 -18.30
C THR A 56 -31.37 -4.07 -18.76
N ALA A 57 -32.64 -3.74 -18.53
CA ALA A 57 -33.17 -2.43 -18.87
C ALA A 57 -32.64 -1.35 -17.92
N GLY A 58 -32.29 -0.18 -18.48
CA GLY A 58 -31.94 1.04 -17.79
C GLY A 58 -33.00 2.12 -17.93
N THR A 59 -32.74 3.25 -17.26
CA THR A 59 -33.55 4.46 -17.36
C THR A 59 -32.72 5.53 -18.06
N LEU A 60 -33.29 6.20 -19.07
CA LEU A 60 -32.63 7.31 -19.75
C LEU A 60 -32.28 8.42 -18.74
N GLY A 61 -31.14 9.04 -18.92
CA GLY A 61 -30.60 10.04 -18.01
C GLY A 61 -30.06 9.51 -16.68
N SER A 62 -30.04 8.18 -16.49
CA SER A 62 -29.46 7.52 -15.33
C SER A 62 -28.36 6.54 -15.73
N ALA A 63 -27.35 6.35 -14.88
CA ALA A 63 -26.26 5.44 -15.15
C ALA A 63 -26.76 3.98 -15.21
N LEU A 64 -26.42 3.29 -16.30
CA LEU A 64 -26.64 1.86 -16.50
C LEU A 64 -25.30 1.16 -16.46
N THR A 65 -25.12 0.24 -15.51
CA THR A 65 -23.87 -0.50 -15.35
C THR A 65 -23.72 -1.57 -16.39
N GLY A 66 -22.66 -1.47 -17.19
CA GLY A 66 -22.17 -2.46 -18.13
C GLY A 66 -21.15 -3.41 -17.51
N THR A 67 -20.31 -4.02 -18.34
CA THR A 67 -19.24 -4.92 -17.88
C THR A 67 -18.02 -4.15 -17.39
N TYR A 68 -17.62 -3.12 -18.12
CA TYR A 68 -16.39 -2.37 -17.87
C TYR A 68 -16.65 -0.95 -17.38
N GLY A 69 -17.89 -0.46 -17.46
CA GLY A 69 -18.22 0.89 -17.07
C GLY A 69 -19.71 1.15 -16.93
N GLN A 70 -20.05 2.42 -16.81
CA GLN A 70 -21.42 2.90 -16.70
C GLN A 70 -21.76 3.85 -17.83
N LEU A 71 -22.84 3.58 -18.55
CA LEU A 71 -23.38 4.43 -19.59
C LEU A 71 -24.60 5.22 -19.10
N THR A 72 -24.57 6.53 -19.27
CA THR A 72 -25.75 7.41 -19.11
C THR A 72 -26.15 7.91 -20.47
N LEU A 73 -27.29 7.47 -20.97
CA LEU A 73 -27.84 7.86 -22.28
C LEU A 73 -29.05 8.75 -22.08
N ASN A 74 -29.12 9.86 -22.83
CA ASN A 74 -30.23 10.80 -22.83
C ASN A 74 -31.17 10.57 -24.03
N ALA A 75 -32.41 11.05 -23.92
CA ALA A 75 -33.42 10.90 -24.98
C ALA A 75 -33.05 11.61 -26.29
N ASN A 76 -32.16 12.59 -26.26
CA ASN A 76 -31.64 13.31 -27.41
C ASN A 76 -30.40 12.64 -28.06
N GLY A 77 -30.01 11.44 -27.63
CA GLY A 77 -28.88 10.70 -28.17
C GLY A 77 -27.52 11.02 -27.57
N SER A 78 -27.41 12.09 -26.78
CA SER A 78 -26.17 12.37 -26.04
C SER A 78 -25.92 11.34 -24.95
N TYR A 79 -24.67 11.02 -24.69
CA TYR A 79 -24.31 10.05 -23.63
C TYR A 79 -23.00 10.37 -22.95
N THR A 80 -22.83 9.79 -21.78
CA THR A 80 -21.57 9.75 -21.02
C THR A 80 -21.31 8.31 -20.63
N TYR A 81 -20.08 7.86 -20.84
CA TYR A 81 -19.60 6.57 -20.38
C TYR A 81 -18.41 6.76 -19.45
N VAL A 82 -18.42 6.10 -18.31
CA VAL A 82 -17.32 6.10 -17.33
C VAL A 82 -16.85 4.67 -17.15
N ALA A 83 -15.60 4.40 -17.46
CA ALA A 83 -14.95 3.10 -17.24
C ALA A 83 -14.55 3.00 -15.74
N ASN A 84 -15.45 2.50 -14.90
CA ASN A 84 -15.32 2.51 -13.45
C ASN A 84 -15.68 1.17 -12.79
N GLN A 85 -15.55 0.10 -13.53
CA GLN A 85 -15.75 -1.25 -13.00
C GLN A 85 -14.40 -1.94 -12.81
N SER A 86 -14.28 -2.78 -11.79
CA SER A 86 -13.06 -3.56 -11.51
C SER A 86 -12.59 -4.42 -12.68
N ALA A 87 -13.48 -4.76 -13.62
CA ALA A 87 -13.11 -5.43 -14.85
C ALA A 87 -12.39 -4.50 -15.84
N ALA A 88 -12.56 -3.17 -15.73
CA ALA A 88 -11.78 -2.20 -16.49
C ALA A 88 -10.42 -1.93 -15.82
N ASP A 89 -10.40 -1.86 -14.49
CA ASP A 89 -9.16 -1.68 -13.72
C ASP A 89 -8.19 -2.87 -13.91
N ALA A 90 -8.72 -4.07 -14.19
CA ALA A 90 -7.91 -5.28 -14.45
C ALA A 90 -7.32 -5.38 -15.89
N LEU A 91 -7.46 -4.35 -16.71
CA LEU A 91 -6.94 -4.33 -18.07
C LEU A 91 -5.53 -3.76 -18.11
N ASP A 92 -4.58 -4.59 -18.50
CA ASP A 92 -3.19 -4.18 -18.67
C ASP A 92 -3.00 -3.17 -19.82
N VAL A 93 -1.91 -2.43 -19.78
CA VAL A 93 -1.51 -1.54 -20.89
C VAL A 93 -1.43 -2.31 -22.21
N GLY A 94 -2.19 -1.86 -23.20
CA GLY A 94 -2.28 -2.49 -24.52
C GLY A 94 -3.46 -3.43 -24.70
N ASP A 95 -4.16 -3.76 -23.61
CA ASP A 95 -5.42 -4.48 -23.69
C ASP A 95 -6.53 -3.59 -24.24
N SER A 96 -7.49 -4.22 -24.89
CA SER A 96 -8.71 -3.54 -25.33
C SER A 96 -9.89 -4.50 -25.32
N VAL A 97 -11.01 -4.02 -24.80
CA VAL A 97 -12.26 -4.76 -24.69
C VAL A 97 -13.43 -3.92 -25.16
N TRP A 98 -14.57 -4.55 -25.40
CA TRP A 98 -15.77 -3.85 -25.79
C TRP A 98 -16.84 -3.99 -24.70
N ASP A 99 -17.44 -2.86 -24.30
CA ASP A 99 -18.69 -2.85 -23.56
C ASP A 99 -19.85 -2.62 -24.54
N TYR A 100 -20.96 -3.31 -24.29
CA TYR A 100 -22.07 -3.39 -25.23
C TYR A 100 -23.36 -2.90 -24.58
N PHE A 101 -24.05 -2.00 -25.29
CA PHE A 101 -25.39 -1.55 -24.94
C PHE A 101 -26.27 -1.56 -26.20
N ASN A 102 -27.56 -1.55 -26.01
CA ASN A 102 -28.51 -1.37 -27.08
C ASN A 102 -29.60 -0.39 -26.66
N TYR A 103 -30.13 0.34 -27.61
CA TYR A 103 -31.12 1.37 -27.41
C TYR A 103 -32.32 1.19 -28.35
N THR A 104 -33.42 1.85 -28.04
CA THR A 104 -34.60 1.91 -28.89
C THR A 104 -34.80 3.36 -29.28
N VAL A 105 -34.92 3.60 -30.58
CA VAL A 105 -35.33 4.87 -31.18
C VAL A 105 -36.80 4.80 -31.60
N SER A 106 -37.51 5.90 -31.50
CA SER A 106 -38.91 6.01 -31.92
C SER A 106 -39.20 7.37 -32.54
N ASP A 107 -39.99 7.37 -33.61
CA ASP A 107 -40.59 8.57 -34.23
C ASP A 107 -41.98 8.96 -33.60
N GLY A 108 -42.40 8.18 -32.62
CA GLY A 108 -43.71 8.32 -31.97
C GLY A 108 -44.78 7.36 -32.50
N THR A 109 -44.51 6.66 -33.58
CA THR A 109 -45.42 5.66 -34.25
C THR A 109 -44.75 4.28 -34.26
N ASP A 110 -43.57 4.23 -34.82
CA ASP A 110 -42.77 3.01 -34.96
C ASP A 110 -41.49 3.10 -34.13
N THR A 111 -40.84 1.95 -33.96
CA THR A 111 -39.61 1.85 -33.18
C THR A 111 -38.61 0.95 -33.87
N ASP A 112 -37.32 1.27 -33.75
CA ASP A 112 -36.22 0.40 -34.11
C ASP A 112 -35.19 0.33 -33.00
N THR A 113 -34.27 -0.66 -33.09
CA THR A 113 -33.22 -0.89 -32.06
C THR A 113 -31.84 -0.83 -32.68
N GLY A 114 -30.98 -0.05 -32.06
CA GLY A 114 -29.57 0.08 -32.40
C GLY A 114 -28.65 -0.38 -31.25
N ARG A 115 -27.36 -0.44 -31.55
CA ARG A 115 -26.31 -0.85 -30.59
C ARG A 115 -25.31 0.26 -30.37
N ILE A 116 -24.79 0.29 -29.14
CA ILE A 116 -23.67 1.13 -28.75
C ILE A 116 -22.52 0.21 -28.39
N TYR A 117 -21.38 0.46 -28.99
CA TYR A 117 -20.13 -0.26 -28.72
C TYR A 117 -19.16 0.73 -28.12
N ILE A 118 -18.74 0.51 -26.87
CA ILE A 118 -17.72 1.31 -26.21
C ILE A 118 -16.46 0.47 -26.10
N LYS A 119 -15.38 0.93 -26.74
CA LYS A 119 -14.07 0.31 -26.61
C LYS A 119 -13.39 0.88 -25.39
N VAL A 120 -13.03 0.03 -24.44
CA VAL A 120 -12.28 0.35 -23.24
C VAL A 120 -10.86 -0.15 -23.43
N LEU A 121 -9.91 0.72 -23.16
CA LEU A 121 -8.48 0.46 -23.28
C LEU A 121 -7.87 0.35 -21.88
N GLY A 122 -6.99 -0.61 -21.70
CA GLY A 122 -6.23 -0.77 -20.47
C GLY A 122 -5.20 0.35 -20.29
N ALA A 123 -5.05 0.75 -19.06
CA ALA A 123 -4.05 1.71 -18.59
C ALA A 123 -3.36 1.12 -17.37
N ASN A 124 -2.12 1.52 -17.10
CA ASN A 124 -1.44 1.08 -15.89
C ASN A 124 -2.08 1.69 -14.64
N ASP A 125 -2.46 0.84 -13.72
CA ASP A 125 -2.81 1.26 -12.35
C ASP A 125 -1.55 1.36 -11.48
N THR A 126 -1.66 2.00 -10.35
CA THR A 126 -0.54 2.12 -9.42
C THR A 126 -0.66 0.99 -8.39
N PRO A 127 0.43 0.28 -8.07
CA PRO A 127 0.41 -0.70 -7.01
C PRO A 127 -0.02 -0.07 -5.68
N VAL A 128 -0.62 -0.88 -4.82
CA VAL A 128 -1.01 -0.50 -3.46
C VAL A 128 -0.17 -1.29 -2.49
N ALA A 129 0.75 -0.61 -1.82
CA ALA A 129 1.59 -1.18 -0.78
C ALA A 129 0.89 -1.10 0.59
N GLN A 130 1.03 -2.14 1.42
CA GLN A 130 0.44 -2.25 2.75
C GLN A 130 1.55 -2.33 3.80
N ASN A 131 1.29 -1.76 4.98
CA ASN A 131 2.26 -1.77 6.07
C ASN A 131 2.42 -3.17 6.68
N ASP A 132 3.66 -3.51 7.02
CA ASP A 132 4.06 -4.78 7.59
C ASP A 132 4.67 -4.67 8.98
N GLU A 133 4.60 -5.77 9.73
CA GLU A 133 5.14 -5.86 11.08
C GLU A 133 5.98 -7.13 11.27
N GLY A 134 7.03 -7.01 12.05
CA GLY A 134 7.85 -8.11 12.52
C GLY A 134 8.23 -7.96 13.99
N LEU A 135 8.35 -9.09 14.69
CA LEU A 135 8.74 -9.15 16.10
C LEU A 135 9.95 -10.05 16.28
N ILE A 136 10.93 -9.62 17.03
CA ILE A 136 12.18 -10.38 17.27
C ILE A 136 12.75 -10.11 18.64
N ALA A 137 13.41 -11.09 19.21
CA ALA A 137 14.18 -10.93 20.43
C ALA A 137 15.53 -10.24 20.14
N GLU A 138 16.00 -9.44 21.10
CA GLU A 138 17.35 -8.87 21.12
C GLU A 138 18.41 -9.95 20.82
N GLY A 139 19.38 -9.64 19.97
CA GLY A 139 20.47 -10.54 19.60
C GLY A 139 20.07 -11.69 18.68
N SER A 140 18.82 -11.77 18.23
CA SER A 140 18.32 -12.80 17.32
C SER A 140 18.22 -12.27 15.88
N THR A 141 17.96 -13.18 14.93
CA THR A 141 17.71 -12.84 13.53
C THR A 141 16.31 -13.31 13.12
N LEU A 142 15.48 -12.38 12.67
CA LEU A 142 14.22 -12.67 12.00
C LEU A 142 14.50 -12.92 10.51
N SER A 143 13.99 -14.02 9.98
CA SER A 143 14.09 -14.32 8.54
C SER A 143 12.71 -14.70 8.01
N VAL A 144 12.27 -13.99 7.00
CA VAL A 144 10.98 -14.19 6.37
C VAL A 144 11.18 -14.49 4.89
N SER A 145 10.72 -15.66 4.46
CA SER A 145 10.92 -16.16 3.10
C SER A 145 9.81 -15.66 2.19
N ASN A 146 10.10 -15.54 0.90
CA ASN A 146 9.10 -15.21 -0.12
C ASN A 146 7.93 -16.20 -0.11
N GLY A 147 6.71 -15.68 -0.09
CA GLY A 147 5.47 -16.45 -0.11
C GLY A 147 5.21 -17.30 1.13
N ALA A 148 5.99 -17.12 2.19
CA ALA A 148 5.77 -17.78 3.47
C ALA A 148 5.01 -16.86 4.41
N ASN A 149 3.90 -17.36 4.96
CA ASN A 149 3.40 -16.86 6.22
C ASN A 149 4.57 -16.88 7.21
N ALA A 150 4.79 -15.80 7.93
CA ALA A 150 5.89 -15.58 8.84
C ALA A 150 6.47 -16.88 9.45
N ASN A 151 7.49 -17.43 8.84
CA ASN A 151 8.35 -18.42 9.48
C ASN A 151 9.47 -17.68 10.20
N VAL A 152 9.25 -17.44 11.47
CA VAL A 152 10.25 -16.85 12.33
C VAL A 152 11.27 -17.91 12.69
N SER A 153 12.47 -17.81 12.15
CA SER A 153 13.62 -18.54 12.69
C SER A 153 14.29 -17.67 13.76
N GLY A 154 13.79 -17.74 14.97
CA GLY A 154 14.33 -17.03 16.12
C GLY A 154 13.67 -17.50 17.41
N SER A 155 14.25 -17.13 18.56
CA SER A 155 13.80 -17.60 19.87
C SER A 155 12.49 -16.97 20.37
N TYR A 156 11.84 -16.14 19.57
CA TYR A 156 10.61 -15.47 19.93
C TYR A 156 9.62 -15.57 18.78
N ASP A 157 8.63 -16.42 18.99
CA ASP A 157 7.47 -16.56 18.11
C ASP A 157 6.25 -16.07 18.90
N ALA A 158 5.82 -14.84 18.63
CA ALA A 158 4.54 -14.34 19.08
C ALA A 158 3.57 -14.49 17.91
N THR A 159 2.77 -15.53 17.94
CA THR A 159 1.73 -15.80 16.96
C THR A 159 0.80 -14.59 16.82
N GLY A 160 0.83 -13.93 15.67
CA GLY A 160 -0.06 -12.82 15.31
C GLY A 160 0.61 -11.46 15.12
N GLU A 161 1.93 -11.35 15.29
CA GLU A 161 2.65 -10.08 15.16
C GLU A 161 3.61 -10.02 13.96
N HIS A 162 3.46 -10.95 13.03
CA HIS A 162 4.18 -10.98 11.76
C HIS A 162 3.20 -11.01 10.61
N THR A 163 3.47 -10.19 9.61
CA THR A 163 2.62 -10.10 8.40
C THR A 163 3.09 -11.00 7.26
N GLY A 164 4.16 -11.74 7.43
CA GLY A 164 4.78 -12.52 6.34
C GLY A 164 5.92 -11.74 5.68
N ASP A 165 6.26 -12.07 4.43
CA ASP A 165 7.12 -11.20 3.64
C ASP A 165 6.36 -9.91 3.26
N VAL A 166 7.09 -8.86 2.88
CA VAL A 166 6.47 -7.55 2.62
C VAL A 166 5.62 -7.49 1.35
N MET A 167 5.51 -8.58 0.59
CA MET A 167 4.64 -8.71 -0.58
C MET A 167 3.72 -9.94 -0.46
N ASP A 168 3.51 -10.45 0.76
CA ASP A 168 2.71 -11.65 0.99
C ASP A 168 1.27 -11.47 0.49
N THR A 169 0.84 -12.32 -0.42
CA THR A 169 -0.52 -12.34 -0.98
C THR A 169 -1.49 -13.19 -0.16
N SER A 170 -1.06 -13.79 0.94
CA SER A 170 -1.87 -14.72 1.74
C SER A 170 -2.77 -14.05 2.76
N SER A 171 -2.53 -12.76 3.07
CA SER A 171 -3.30 -11.98 4.04
C SER A 171 -3.91 -10.74 3.37
N SER A 172 -5.21 -10.66 3.30
CA SER A 172 -5.92 -9.52 2.67
C SER A 172 -5.74 -8.17 3.35
N SER A 173 -5.15 -8.13 4.55
CA SER A 173 -4.94 -6.88 5.31
C SER A 173 -3.52 -6.31 5.20
N HIS A 174 -2.57 -7.10 4.69
CA HIS A 174 -1.16 -6.73 4.59
C HIS A 174 -0.54 -7.12 3.23
N SER A 175 -1.39 -7.52 2.27
CA SER A 175 -0.91 -7.88 0.93
C SER A 175 -0.74 -6.66 0.06
N ASP A 176 0.43 -6.50 -0.50
CA ASP A 176 0.64 -5.59 -1.61
C ASP A 176 -0.12 -6.11 -2.84
N SER A 177 -0.74 -5.23 -3.57
CA SER A 177 -1.61 -5.59 -4.69
C SER A 177 -1.52 -4.59 -5.82
N ASP A 178 -1.97 -5.03 -6.98
CA ASP A 178 -2.17 -4.20 -8.14
C ASP A 178 -3.52 -4.55 -8.78
N ALA A 179 -4.18 -3.58 -9.39
CA ALA A 179 -5.44 -3.82 -10.08
C ALA A 179 -5.21 -4.47 -11.45
N ASP A 180 -4.07 -4.21 -12.09
CA ASP A 180 -3.68 -4.82 -13.36
C ASP A 180 -3.50 -6.33 -13.24
N ALA A 181 -4.18 -7.10 -14.11
CA ALA A 181 -4.26 -8.56 -14.00
C ALA A 181 -2.91 -9.28 -14.19
N SER A 182 -1.97 -8.69 -14.92
CA SER A 182 -0.65 -9.25 -15.18
C SER A 182 0.49 -8.53 -14.45
N ALA A 183 0.18 -7.61 -13.54
CA ALA A 183 1.17 -6.87 -12.78
C ALA A 183 2.14 -7.81 -12.04
N SER A 184 3.41 -7.50 -12.13
CA SER A 184 4.48 -8.23 -11.43
C SER A 184 5.18 -7.29 -10.46
N LEU A 185 4.80 -7.34 -9.20
CA LEU A 185 5.33 -6.47 -8.16
C LEU A 185 6.76 -6.85 -7.76
N SER A 186 7.55 -5.85 -7.46
CA SER A 186 8.92 -6.01 -6.95
C SER A 186 9.31 -4.87 -6.03
N ILE A 187 10.12 -5.17 -5.00
CA ILE A 187 10.72 -4.14 -4.16
C ILE A 187 11.87 -3.48 -4.90
N THR A 188 11.79 -2.17 -5.06
CA THR A 188 12.78 -1.37 -5.81
C THR A 188 13.55 -0.38 -4.95
N GLY A 189 13.07 -0.08 -3.74
CA GLY A 189 13.69 0.86 -2.82
C GLY A 189 13.52 0.48 -1.36
N ILE A 190 14.48 0.94 -0.53
CA ILE A 190 14.43 0.80 0.93
C ILE A 190 15.12 1.99 1.57
N ARG A 191 14.60 2.46 2.70
CA ARG A 191 15.23 3.45 3.58
C ARG A 191 14.90 3.20 5.05
N THR A 192 15.70 3.74 5.97
CA THR A 192 15.34 3.80 7.39
C THR A 192 14.22 4.81 7.64
N GLY A 193 13.50 4.65 8.75
CA GLY A 193 12.48 5.59 9.22
C GLY A 193 11.09 5.31 8.70
N GLN A 194 10.13 6.04 9.26
CA GLN A 194 8.71 5.94 8.93
C GLN A 194 8.41 6.48 7.53
N GLU A 195 7.35 6.00 6.93
CA GLU A 195 6.92 6.36 5.58
C GLU A 195 6.72 7.87 5.41
N SER A 196 6.06 8.52 6.34
CA SER A 196 5.84 9.97 6.34
C SER A 196 7.08 10.82 6.63
N GLY A 197 8.22 10.17 6.96
CA GLY A 197 9.46 10.83 7.34
C GLY A 197 10.54 10.80 6.28
N SER A 198 11.75 11.14 6.70
CA SER A 198 12.99 10.97 5.94
C SER A 198 13.88 9.92 6.60
N GLY A 199 14.84 9.39 5.85
CA GLY A 199 15.79 8.41 6.38
C GLY A 199 16.95 8.17 5.44
N THR A 200 17.85 7.28 5.84
CA THR A 200 18.99 6.88 5.02
C THR A 200 18.55 5.83 4.02
N SER A 201 18.73 6.08 2.73
CA SER A 201 18.44 5.11 1.68
C SER A 201 19.47 3.97 1.68
N GLY A 202 18.99 2.76 1.41
CA GLY A 202 19.78 1.57 1.20
C GLY A 202 19.60 0.99 -0.20
N SER A 203 20.26 -0.13 -0.46
CA SER A 203 20.08 -0.89 -1.70
C SER A 203 19.35 -2.19 -1.40
N VAL A 204 18.36 -2.53 -2.20
CA VAL A 204 17.65 -3.81 -2.13
C VAL A 204 18.65 -4.96 -2.25
N GLY A 205 18.50 -6.00 -1.43
CA GLY A 205 19.42 -7.12 -1.32
C GLY A 205 20.70 -6.85 -0.50
N SER A 206 20.85 -5.62 0.04
CA SER A 206 21.99 -5.26 0.89
C SER A 206 21.53 -4.87 2.29
N SER A 207 22.42 -5.06 3.27
CA SER A 207 22.13 -4.72 4.65
C SER A 207 22.02 -3.20 4.85
N LEU A 208 20.93 -2.75 5.44
CA LEU A 208 20.68 -1.37 5.85
C LEU A 208 20.61 -1.30 7.37
N THR A 209 21.52 -0.53 7.99
CA THR A 209 21.58 -0.37 9.44
C THR A 209 20.49 0.56 9.92
N GLY A 210 19.62 0.05 10.82
CA GLY A 210 18.64 0.80 11.59
C GLY A 210 19.21 1.27 12.93
N THR A 211 18.34 1.57 13.89
CA THR A 211 18.74 1.99 15.24
C THR A 211 19.09 0.79 16.12
N TYR A 212 18.30 -0.27 16.03
CA TYR A 212 18.37 -1.43 16.92
C TYR A 212 18.78 -2.71 16.21
N GLY A 213 19.01 -2.66 14.91
CA GLY A 213 19.44 -3.80 14.11
C GLY A 213 19.74 -3.43 12.67
N ALA A 214 19.86 -4.44 11.84
CA ALA A 214 20.11 -4.26 10.41
C ALA A 214 19.14 -5.10 9.58
N LEU A 215 18.49 -4.48 8.60
CA LEU A 215 17.52 -5.08 7.69
C LEU A 215 18.16 -5.36 6.34
N THR A 216 17.91 -6.53 5.77
CA THR A 216 18.11 -6.84 4.35
C THR A 216 16.78 -7.24 3.77
N ILE A 217 16.31 -6.53 2.76
CA ILE A 217 15.08 -6.84 2.01
C ILE A 217 15.44 -7.16 0.56
N ASN A 218 14.81 -8.18 -0.01
CA ASN A 218 15.05 -8.62 -1.39
C ASN A 218 13.93 -8.12 -2.31
N ALA A 219 14.21 -8.11 -3.63
CA ALA A 219 13.23 -7.66 -4.62
C ALA A 219 11.92 -8.46 -4.64
N ASN A 220 11.93 -9.69 -4.14
CA ASN A 220 10.76 -10.55 -4.03
C ASN A 220 10.01 -10.43 -2.69
N GLY A 221 10.28 -9.42 -1.87
CA GLY A 221 9.61 -9.18 -0.59
C GLY A 221 10.20 -9.94 0.61
N SER A 222 10.97 -10.99 0.39
CA SER A 222 11.63 -11.70 1.49
C SER A 222 12.62 -10.80 2.22
N TYR A 223 12.71 -10.92 3.54
CA TYR A 223 13.64 -10.10 4.30
C TYR A 223 14.29 -10.85 5.47
N SER A 224 15.37 -10.28 5.96
CA SER A 224 15.98 -10.67 7.24
C SER A 224 16.32 -9.43 8.04
N TYR A 225 16.07 -9.48 9.35
CA TYR A 225 16.46 -8.45 10.28
C TYR A 225 17.30 -9.07 11.40
N ALA A 226 18.52 -8.58 11.57
CA ALA A 226 19.42 -8.99 12.64
C ALA A 226 19.39 -7.94 13.76
N ALA A 227 18.77 -8.26 14.89
CA ALA A 227 18.72 -7.38 16.05
C ALA A 227 20.10 -7.30 16.72
N ASN A 228 20.48 -6.12 17.20
CA ASN A 228 21.71 -5.93 17.95
C ASN A 228 21.73 -6.82 19.20
N SER A 229 22.88 -7.35 19.54
CA SER A 229 23.07 -8.29 20.67
C SER A 229 23.10 -7.62 22.05
N SER A 230 23.14 -6.30 22.07
CA SER A 230 23.17 -5.50 23.31
C SER A 230 22.59 -4.12 23.02
N ILE A 231 21.37 -3.90 23.42
CA ILE A 231 20.68 -2.61 23.29
C ILE A 231 20.71 -1.96 24.68
N SER A 232 21.44 -0.84 24.80
CA SER A 232 21.62 -0.16 26.08
C SER A 232 20.29 0.28 26.69
N GLY A 233 20.03 -0.16 27.91
CA GLY A 233 18.82 0.19 28.66
C GLY A 233 17.60 -0.69 28.35
N LEU A 234 17.72 -1.70 27.51
CA LEU A 234 16.63 -2.62 27.22
C LEU A 234 16.63 -3.78 28.21
N GLY A 235 15.67 -3.76 29.14
CA GLY A 235 15.44 -4.82 30.12
C GLY A 235 14.59 -5.97 29.52
N SER A 236 14.48 -7.07 30.29
CA SER A 236 13.63 -8.20 29.88
C SER A 236 12.17 -7.79 29.74
N GLY A 237 11.61 -7.96 28.55
CA GLY A 237 10.24 -7.60 28.21
C GLY A 237 10.04 -6.16 27.77
N ASP A 238 11.09 -5.32 27.81
CA ASP A 238 11.02 -3.98 27.21
C ASP A 238 11.04 -4.08 25.69
N GLU A 239 10.45 -3.11 25.01
CA GLU A 239 10.34 -3.06 23.56
C GLU A 239 10.97 -1.79 23.00
N VAL A 240 11.65 -1.94 21.87
CA VAL A 240 12.08 -0.83 21.01
C VAL A 240 11.70 -1.13 19.56
N ILE A 241 11.57 -0.09 18.74
CA ILE A 241 11.04 -0.24 17.39
C ILE A 241 12.01 0.38 16.39
N ASP A 242 12.34 -0.40 15.37
CA ASP A 242 12.91 0.11 14.11
C ASP A 242 11.81 0.23 13.06
N TYR A 243 11.88 1.31 12.30
CA TYR A 243 11.03 1.54 11.15
C TYR A 243 11.86 1.58 9.87
N PHE A 244 11.38 0.90 8.85
CA PHE A 244 11.90 0.98 7.49
C PHE A 244 10.76 1.27 6.54
N THR A 245 11.03 2.03 5.50
CA THR A 245 10.10 2.23 4.39
C THR A 245 10.63 1.48 3.18
N TYR A 246 9.79 0.75 2.52
CA TYR A 246 10.12 0.11 1.24
C TYR A 246 9.27 0.68 0.11
N THR A 247 9.70 0.47 -1.12
CA THR A 247 9.02 0.92 -2.33
C THR A 247 8.70 -0.30 -3.19
N VAL A 248 7.42 -0.48 -3.48
CA VAL A 248 6.91 -1.48 -4.42
C VAL A 248 6.77 -0.86 -5.80
N SER A 249 7.05 -1.61 -6.84
CA SER A 249 6.88 -1.20 -8.23
C SER A 249 6.34 -2.36 -9.07
N ASP A 250 5.46 -2.02 -10.01
CA ASP A 250 4.99 -2.86 -11.13
C ASP A 250 5.89 -2.73 -12.37
N GLY A 251 6.90 -1.83 -12.34
CA GLY A 251 7.78 -1.48 -13.45
C GLY A 251 7.42 -0.17 -14.13
N SER A 252 6.22 0.40 -13.89
CA SER A 252 5.71 1.65 -14.48
C SER A 252 5.40 2.69 -13.42
N ALA A 253 4.80 2.27 -12.32
CA ALA A 253 4.42 3.09 -11.17
C ALA A 253 5.01 2.52 -9.88
N THR A 254 4.87 3.26 -8.78
CA THR A 254 5.38 2.85 -7.47
C THR A 254 4.48 3.33 -6.35
N ASP A 255 4.45 2.55 -5.27
CA ASP A 255 3.88 2.96 -3.99
C ASP A 255 4.85 2.62 -2.84
N THR A 256 4.62 3.17 -1.66
CA THR A 256 5.49 2.96 -0.49
C THR A 256 4.70 2.48 0.71
N ALA A 257 5.30 1.58 1.48
CA ALA A 257 4.77 1.17 2.76
C ALA A 257 5.88 1.02 3.82
N GLN A 258 5.47 0.79 5.05
CA GLN A 258 6.35 0.71 6.21
C GLN A 258 6.47 -0.72 6.72
N LEU A 259 7.70 -1.15 6.97
CA LEU A 259 8.00 -2.33 7.79
C LEU A 259 8.39 -1.89 9.19
N LYS A 260 7.57 -2.24 10.18
CA LYS A 260 7.81 -2.02 11.61
C LYS A 260 8.42 -3.26 12.23
N ILE A 261 9.61 -3.15 12.80
CA ILE A 261 10.26 -4.25 13.52
C ILE A 261 10.30 -3.91 15.03
N THR A 262 9.59 -4.69 15.81
CA THR A 262 9.65 -4.62 17.28
C THR A 262 10.73 -5.55 17.80
N VAL A 263 11.69 -5.00 18.54
CA VAL A 263 12.76 -5.77 19.20
C VAL A 263 12.48 -5.83 20.69
N ILE A 264 12.39 -7.05 21.23
CA ILE A 264 12.11 -7.31 22.67
C ILE A 264 13.40 -7.65 23.39
N GLY A 265 13.62 -6.98 24.51
CA GLY A 265 14.70 -7.29 25.43
C GLY A 265 14.52 -8.65 26.10
N VAL A 266 15.55 -9.49 26.07
CA VAL A 266 15.52 -10.85 26.64
C VAL A 266 16.42 -11.02 27.84
N GLY A 267 17.29 -10.05 28.11
CA GLY A 267 18.32 -10.16 29.17
C GLY A 267 18.15 -9.15 30.30
N ASN A 268 18.31 -9.61 31.51
CA ASN A 268 18.69 -8.74 32.59
C ASN A 268 20.23 -8.67 32.58
N THR A 269 20.78 -7.53 32.16
CA THR A 269 22.23 -7.30 32.32
C THR A 269 22.55 -7.28 33.83
N ALA A 270 23.39 -8.22 34.27
CA ALA A 270 23.84 -8.24 35.65
C ALA A 270 24.48 -6.89 36.02
N PRO A 271 24.17 -6.33 37.15
CA PRO A 271 24.82 -5.11 37.61
C PRO A 271 26.33 -5.33 37.71
N VAL A 272 27.11 -4.35 37.32
CA VAL A 272 28.56 -4.38 37.40
C VAL A 272 28.95 -3.72 38.71
N ALA A 273 29.33 -4.53 39.70
CA ALA A 273 29.95 -4.02 40.90
C ALA A 273 31.39 -3.60 40.64
N ARG A 274 31.77 -2.45 41.12
CA ARG A 274 33.17 -1.95 41.13
C ARG A 274 33.71 -2.04 42.52
N ASN A 275 35.04 -2.18 42.60
CA ASN A 275 35.73 -2.19 43.92
C ASN A 275 35.74 -0.78 44.50
N ASP A 276 35.35 -0.70 45.75
CA ASP A 276 35.40 0.52 46.53
C ASP A 276 36.52 0.41 47.56
N VAL A 277 37.10 1.54 47.92
CA VAL A 277 38.23 1.62 48.86
C VAL A 277 37.88 2.65 49.91
N GLY A 278 37.94 2.26 51.14
CA GLY A 278 37.86 3.15 52.30
C GLY A 278 39.17 3.15 53.06
N VAL A 279 39.57 4.29 53.57
CA VAL A 279 40.73 4.45 54.45
C VAL A 279 40.26 5.08 55.77
N ILE A 280 40.68 4.49 56.86
CA ILE A 280 40.29 4.92 58.21
C ILE A 280 41.47 4.85 59.17
N GLU A 281 41.58 5.80 60.11
CA GLU A 281 42.53 5.72 61.18
C GLU A 281 42.02 4.81 62.32
N GLU A 282 42.94 4.29 63.10
CA GLU A 282 42.65 3.58 64.37
C GLU A 282 41.72 4.41 65.24
N ASP A 283 40.75 3.77 65.89
CA ASP A 283 39.73 4.36 66.74
C ASP A 283 38.74 5.35 66.07
N SER A 284 38.72 5.44 64.72
CA SER A 284 37.79 6.25 63.99
C SER A 284 36.59 5.43 63.41
N THR A 285 35.60 6.12 62.91
CA THR A 285 34.46 5.49 62.24
C THR A 285 34.30 6.06 60.83
N LEU A 286 34.33 5.17 59.84
CA LEU A 286 33.96 5.51 58.43
C LEU A 286 32.47 5.21 58.22
N SER A 287 31.72 6.19 57.82
CA SER A 287 30.31 6.04 57.46
C SER A 287 30.09 6.54 56.06
N VAL A 288 29.54 5.65 55.21
CA VAL A 288 29.14 5.97 53.86
C VAL A 288 27.62 5.80 53.79
N SER A 289 26.92 6.83 53.37
CA SER A 289 25.47 6.82 53.17
C SER A 289 25.14 6.77 51.70
N ASP A 290 23.97 6.20 51.36
CA ASP A 290 23.46 6.10 50.01
C ASP A 290 23.46 7.48 49.32
N GLY A 291 24.03 7.55 48.12
CA GLY A 291 24.12 8.77 47.29
C GLY A 291 25.10 9.85 47.80
N ALA A 292 25.93 9.56 48.81
CA ALA A 292 26.89 10.51 49.33
C ALA A 292 28.33 10.03 49.12
N ASN A 293 29.24 11.00 48.96
CA ASN A 293 30.67 10.72 49.05
C ASN A 293 30.99 10.31 50.51
N ALA A 294 31.89 9.34 50.68
CA ALA A 294 32.32 8.87 52.00
C ALA A 294 32.71 10.03 52.93
N ASN A 295 32.09 10.09 54.09
CA ASN A 295 32.39 11.07 55.13
C ASN A 295 33.02 10.36 56.30
N GLU A 296 34.26 10.66 56.58
CA GLU A 296 34.96 10.21 57.79
C GLU A 296 34.63 11.16 58.96
N THR A 297 34.13 10.61 60.08
CA THR A 297 33.92 11.38 61.31
C THR A 297 34.75 10.81 62.43
N GLY A 298 35.66 11.62 62.94
CA GLY A 298 36.38 11.33 64.20
C GLY A 298 37.90 11.14 64.13
N GLY A 299 38.50 11.21 62.95
CA GLY A 299 39.95 11.14 62.75
C GLY A 299 40.57 12.44 62.20
N SER A 300 41.88 12.56 62.41
CA SER A 300 42.65 13.70 61.84
C SER A 300 43.16 13.48 60.44
N TYR A 301 42.84 12.36 59.82
CA TYR A 301 43.29 11.98 58.44
C TYR A 301 42.16 12.21 57.48
N ASN A 302 42.38 13.17 56.60
CA ASN A 302 41.48 13.44 55.51
C ASN A 302 42.21 13.20 54.19
N ALA A 303 42.14 12.01 53.67
CA ALA A 303 42.68 11.68 52.37
C ALA A 303 41.63 12.01 51.28
N THR A 304 41.72 13.22 50.73
CA THR A 304 40.93 13.61 49.58
C THR A 304 41.31 12.75 48.39
N GLY A 305 40.41 11.84 47.97
CA GLY A 305 40.56 11.02 46.76
C GLY A 305 40.69 9.53 46.99
N GLU A 306 40.69 9.04 48.24
CA GLU A 306 40.79 7.62 48.56
C GLU A 306 39.47 6.96 49.00
N HIS A 307 38.36 7.71 48.89
CA HIS A 307 37.03 7.20 49.17
C HIS A 307 36.20 7.24 47.88
N SER A 308 35.58 6.14 47.51
CA SER A 308 34.83 6.00 46.28
C SER A 308 33.32 6.28 46.41
N GLY A 309 32.83 6.63 47.58
CA GLY A 309 31.39 6.73 47.80
C GLY A 309 30.67 5.36 47.76
N ASP A 310 29.37 5.35 47.81
CA ASP A 310 28.52 4.14 47.66
C ASP A 310 28.19 3.79 46.21
#